data_ffbba65f9316f7fc0d05138e696c2be4
#
_entry.id   ffbba65f9316f7fc0d05138e696c2be4
#
_cell.length_a   1.000
_cell.length_b   1.000
_cell.length_c   1.000
_cell.angle_alpha   90.00
_cell.angle_beta   90.00
_cell.angle_gamma   90.00
#
_symmetry.space_group_name_H-M   'P 1'
#
loop_
_entity.id
_entity.type
_entity.pdbx_description
1 polymer ?
#
loop_
_entity_poly.entity_id
_entity_poly.type
_entity_poly.pdbx_seq_one_letter_code
_entity_poly.pdbx_strand_id
1 'polypeptide(L)'
;MDEAMNGPDADVVIVGGGPAGMMAGLLFARAGARALVLEKHADFFRDFRGDTVHPSTMELLDQLGLLERFLARPHNRINHAAVVWNGRTFRIGDLTHLDTPAPFIAMMPQWDFLAFLKDEAAAFPGFRLAMKAEVTGLIEEAGRVTGVTLADGRLLRAGALTVMADGRGSLVRCQGLLPLKGLGAPIDVFWFRVPRTLQSGPQPGNALRGVVSGRTILALIDRETYWQCAWVFEKGQAEAVRARGIAAFRAEIERAAPDLGDLSAVLPDFDAVSLLSVSLDRLTSWHRPGLLAIGDAAHAMSPVGGIGINLAVQDAVAAANALAGPMAAGEPLDPLLFRVQDRRMLPTRVIQGAQKAAHDFVLGPIASGRRETASEAPAMLRLFDRVALLRRLPARMIGYGFRRERLTAPAATGGR
;
A
#
# COMPACT_ATOMS: atom_id res chain seq x y z
N MET A 1 16.56 21.63 39.28
CA MET A 1 17.70 22.14 38.55
C MET A 1 18.15 21.05 37.61
N ASP A 2 17.42 20.95 36.46
CA ASP A 2 17.77 20.05 35.35
C ASP A 2 17.58 20.83 34.06
N GLU A 3 18.61 21.61 33.73
CA GLU A 3 18.81 22.21 32.40
C GLU A 3 19.41 21.15 31.43
N ALA A 4 18.97 19.91 31.53
CA ALA A 4 19.45 18.84 30.68
C ALA A 4 18.54 18.69 29.47
N MET A 5 19.06 19.16 28.31
CA MET A 5 18.61 18.83 26.94
C MET A 5 17.39 19.57 26.38
N ASN A 6 17.52 20.89 26.17
CA ASN A 6 16.57 21.70 25.39
C ASN A 6 16.71 21.55 23.86
N GLY A 7 17.33 20.48 23.37
CA GLY A 7 17.45 20.23 21.94
C GLY A 7 16.35 19.31 21.40
N PRO A 8 16.11 19.29 20.07
CA PRO A 8 15.14 18.39 19.46
C PRO A 8 15.58 16.92 19.59
N ASP A 9 14.60 16.02 19.83
CA ASP A 9 14.79 14.58 19.96
C ASP A 9 15.34 13.93 18.67
N ALA A 10 14.93 14.48 17.52
CA ALA A 10 15.39 14.10 16.20
C ALA A 10 15.29 15.30 15.24
N ASP A 11 15.97 15.23 14.10
CA ASP A 11 15.82 16.24 13.05
C ASP A 11 14.47 16.03 12.34
N VAL A 12 14.11 14.77 12.10
CA VAL A 12 12.80 14.39 11.57
C VAL A 12 12.12 13.36 12.47
N VAL A 13 10.87 13.66 12.88
CA VAL A 13 9.99 12.73 13.59
C VAL A 13 8.97 12.20 12.58
N ILE A 14 8.90 10.87 12.41
CA ILE A 14 8.05 10.20 11.45
C ILE A 14 7.02 9.36 12.21
N VAL A 15 5.75 9.70 12.04
CA VAL A 15 4.63 9.04 12.71
C VAL A 15 4.08 7.92 11.82
N GLY A 16 4.21 6.68 12.28
CA GLY A 16 3.81 5.45 11.58
C GLY A 16 4.97 4.67 10.98
N GLY A 17 5.14 3.41 11.43
CA GLY A 17 6.13 2.44 10.96
C GLY A 17 5.68 1.63 9.73
N GLY A 18 4.72 2.14 8.94
CA GLY A 18 4.31 1.54 7.67
C GLY A 18 5.31 1.77 6.53
N PRO A 19 5.00 1.31 5.29
CA PRO A 19 5.92 1.39 4.16
C PRO A 19 6.45 2.79 3.86
N ALA A 20 5.60 3.83 3.96
CA ALA A 20 6.01 5.22 3.78
C ALA A 20 6.98 5.66 4.87
N GLY A 21 6.63 5.41 6.15
CA GLY A 21 7.43 5.87 7.28
C GLY A 21 8.77 5.14 7.40
N MET A 22 8.79 3.82 7.23
CA MET A 22 10.03 3.05 7.27
C MET A 22 10.98 3.43 6.11
N MET A 23 10.46 3.61 4.89
CA MET A 23 11.26 4.07 3.76
C MET A 23 11.76 5.51 3.97
N ALA A 24 10.92 6.41 4.48
CA ALA A 24 11.34 7.78 4.81
C ALA A 24 12.43 7.78 5.88
N GLY A 25 12.26 7.01 6.96
CA GLY A 25 13.24 6.86 8.02
C GLY A 25 14.60 6.39 7.50
N LEU A 26 14.61 5.35 6.65
CA LEU A 26 15.82 4.85 5.99
C LEU A 26 16.49 5.95 5.15
N LEU A 27 15.72 6.64 4.32
CA LEU A 27 16.28 7.62 3.37
C LEU A 27 16.80 8.88 4.05
N PHE A 28 16.11 9.40 5.06
CA PHE A 28 16.59 10.55 5.84
C PHE A 28 17.82 10.19 6.67
N ALA A 29 17.82 9.00 7.30
CA ALA A 29 18.99 8.54 8.05
C ALA A 29 20.21 8.29 7.14
N ARG A 30 19.99 7.72 5.94
CA ARG A 30 21.03 7.57 4.92
C ARG A 30 21.61 8.91 4.48
N ALA A 31 20.81 9.95 4.49
CA ALA A 31 21.27 11.32 4.18
C ALA A 31 21.95 12.02 5.39
N GLY A 32 22.09 11.34 6.52
CA GLY A 32 22.78 11.86 7.71
C GLY A 32 21.88 12.52 8.75
N ALA A 33 20.56 12.58 8.53
CA ALA A 33 19.63 13.13 9.50
C ALA A 33 19.38 12.16 10.66
N ARG A 34 19.11 12.71 11.85
CA ARG A 34 18.55 11.95 12.98
C ARG A 34 17.06 11.72 12.71
N ALA A 35 16.70 10.53 12.23
CA ALA A 35 15.35 10.13 11.89
C ALA A 35 14.75 9.23 12.98
N LEU A 36 13.64 9.64 13.60
CA LEU A 36 12.91 8.87 14.59
C LEU A 36 11.57 8.42 14.03
N VAL A 37 11.41 7.12 13.82
CA VAL A 37 10.13 6.52 13.40
C VAL A 37 9.37 6.03 14.64
N LEU A 38 8.08 6.40 14.73
CA LEU A 38 7.18 6.05 15.82
C LEU A 38 6.11 5.09 15.32
N GLU A 39 6.06 3.88 15.86
CA GLU A 39 5.02 2.87 15.54
C GLU A 39 4.20 2.58 16.81
N LYS A 40 2.89 2.71 16.71
CA LYS A 40 1.99 2.50 17.85
C LYS A 40 1.87 1.06 18.33
N HIS A 41 2.17 0.11 17.47
CA HIS A 41 2.09 -1.31 17.78
C HIS A 41 3.40 -1.87 18.30
N ALA A 42 3.33 -3.10 18.85
CA ALA A 42 4.50 -3.80 19.40
C ALA A 42 5.37 -4.45 18.31
N ASP A 43 4.78 -4.72 17.14
CA ASP A 43 5.41 -5.38 16.01
C ASP A 43 4.79 -4.90 14.67
N PHE A 44 5.28 -5.41 13.56
CA PHE A 44 4.77 -5.10 12.24
C PHE A 44 3.67 -6.06 11.78
N PHE A 45 3.30 -7.05 12.57
CA PHE A 45 2.31 -8.04 12.18
C PHE A 45 0.93 -7.40 11.99
N ARG A 46 0.38 -7.53 10.79
CA ARG A 46 -0.95 -7.07 10.40
C ARG A 46 -1.52 -8.04 9.40
N ASP A 47 -2.63 -8.69 9.75
CA ASP A 47 -3.32 -9.57 8.83
C ASP A 47 -3.92 -8.80 7.64
N PHE A 48 -3.91 -9.46 6.48
CA PHE A 48 -4.59 -9.05 5.25
C PHE A 48 -4.27 -7.62 4.73
N ARG A 49 -3.08 -7.11 4.99
CA ARG A 49 -2.65 -5.82 4.45
C ARG A 49 -1.49 -6.00 3.49
N GLY A 50 -1.58 -5.27 2.38
CA GLY A 50 -0.58 -4.95 1.38
C GLY A 50 0.61 -5.89 1.29
N ASP A 51 0.57 -6.85 0.37
CA ASP A 51 1.58 -7.90 0.28
C ASP A 51 2.30 -7.86 -1.08
N THR A 52 2.23 -6.73 -1.77
CA THR A 52 2.74 -6.59 -3.13
C THR A 52 3.84 -5.54 -3.19
N VAL A 53 5.06 -5.98 -3.51
CA VAL A 53 6.17 -5.09 -3.82
C VAL A 53 6.38 -5.11 -5.34
N HIS A 54 6.11 -3.98 -5.98
CA HIS A 54 6.08 -3.87 -7.44
C HIS A 54 7.45 -3.53 -8.04
N PRO A 55 7.64 -3.72 -9.36
CA PRO A 55 8.88 -3.38 -10.05
C PRO A 55 9.43 -2.00 -9.74
N SER A 56 8.56 -0.97 -9.63
CA SER A 56 9.01 0.39 -9.29
C SER A 56 9.65 0.52 -7.90
N THR A 57 9.16 -0.23 -6.91
CA THR A 57 9.78 -0.28 -5.58
C THR A 57 11.08 -1.08 -5.60
N MET A 58 11.12 -2.20 -6.34
CA MET A 58 12.34 -3.00 -6.49
C MET A 58 13.42 -2.24 -7.25
N GLU A 59 13.07 -1.40 -8.22
CA GLU A 59 14.02 -0.49 -8.88
C GLU A 59 14.63 0.54 -7.89
N LEU A 60 13.86 1.04 -6.94
CA LEU A 60 14.37 1.91 -5.88
C LEU A 60 15.30 1.15 -4.92
N LEU A 61 14.98 -0.10 -4.60
CA LEU A 61 15.87 -0.96 -3.81
C LEU A 61 17.17 -1.26 -4.57
N ASP A 62 17.12 -1.42 -5.88
CA ASP A 62 18.32 -1.57 -6.72
C ASP A 62 19.20 -0.32 -6.67
N GLN A 63 18.62 0.86 -6.82
CA GLN A 63 19.33 2.15 -6.70
C GLN A 63 19.96 2.37 -5.31
N LEU A 64 19.40 1.73 -4.28
CA LEU A 64 19.95 1.72 -2.92
C LEU A 64 21.01 0.63 -2.71
N GLY A 65 21.23 -0.29 -3.68
CA GLY A 65 22.09 -1.47 -3.54
C GLY A 65 21.49 -2.53 -2.61
N LEU A 66 20.16 -2.54 -2.46
CA LEU A 66 19.43 -3.41 -1.53
C LEU A 66 18.66 -4.54 -2.23
N LEU A 67 18.53 -4.51 -3.56
CA LEU A 67 17.65 -5.41 -4.29
C LEU A 67 18.02 -6.88 -4.10
N GLU A 68 19.30 -7.22 -4.17
CA GLU A 68 19.76 -8.61 -4.04
C GLU A 68 19.42 -9.18 -2.67
N ARG A 69 19.66 -8.40 -1.59
CA ARG A 69 19.31 -8.80 -0.20
C ARG A 69 17.80 -8.87 0.00
N PHE A 70 17.03 -8.02 -0.66
CA PHE A 70 15.58 -8.09 -0.66
C PHE A 70 15.08 -9.38 -1.33
N LEU A 71 15.61 -9.70 -2.51
CA LEU A 71 15.23 -10.91 -3.27
C LEU A 71 15.69 -12.22 -2.61
N ALA A 72 16.63 -12.17 -1.69
CA ALA A 72 17.01 -13.32 -0.85
C ALA A 72 15.96 -13.65 0.23
N ARG A 73 15.02 -12.72 0.54
CA ARG A 73 13.89 -13.00 1.44
C ARG A 73 12.83 -13.87 0.74
N PRO A 74 12.11 -14.73 1.48
CA PRO A 74 11.03 -15.53 0.90
C PRO A 74 9.96 -14.65 0.22
N HIS A 75 9.68 -14.92 -1.04
CA HIS A 75 8.66 -14.20 -1.82
C HIS A 75 8.23 -15.02 -3.03
N ASN A 76 6.96 -14.88 -3.43
CA ASN A 76 6.48 -15.42 -4.70
C ASN A 76 6.58 -14.36 -5.78
N ARG A 77 6.81 -14.79 -7.03
CA ARG A 77 6.89 -13.90 -8.18
C ARG A 77 5.63 -13.98 -9.01
N ILE A 78 4.98 -12.85 -9.25
CA ILE A 78 3.84 -12.74 -10.15
C ILE A 78 4.25 -11.96 -11.40
N ASN A 79 4.26 -12.65 -12.55
CA ASN A 79 4.65 -12.08 -13.84
C ASN A 79 3.44 -11.74 -14.70
N HIS A 80 2.30 -12.41 -14.47
CA HIS A 80 1.13 -12.31 -15.32
C HIS A 80 -0.14 -12.03 -14.50
N ALA A 81 -1.09 -11.35 -15.13
CA ALA A 81 -2.42 -11.18 -14.58
C ALA A 81 -3.47 -11.76 -15.56
N ALA A 82 -4.45 -12.46 -15.01
CA ALA A 82 -5.55 -13.05 -15.74
C ALA A 82 -6.88 -12.75 -15.08
N VAL A 83 -7.94 -12.72 -15.88
CA VAL A 83 -9.34 -12.67 -15.41
C VAL A 83 -10.07 -13.90 -15.96
N VAL A 84 -10.71 -14.64 -15.06
CA VAL A 84 -11.66 -15.69 -15.39
C VAL A 84 -13.05 -15.05 -15.43
N TRP A 85 -13.65 -15.02 -16.60
CA TRP A 85 -14.99 -14.46 -16.83
C TRP A 85 -15.94 -15.59 -17.20
N ASN A 86 -16.88 -15.91 -16.31
CA ASN A 86 -17.81 -17.04 -16.47
C ASN A 86 -17.11 -18.32 -16.95
N GLY A 87 -16.04 -18.71 -16.26
CA GLY A 87 -15.25 -19.92 -16.54
C GLY A 87 -14.22 -19.81 -17.68
N ARG A 88 -14.18 -18.72 -18.45
CA ARG A 88 -13.21 -18.50 -19.51
C ARG A 88 -12.08 -17.59 -19.05
N THR A 89 -10.83 -18.01 -19.21
CA THR A 89 -9.64 -17.24 -18.82
C THR A 89 -9.22 -16.27 -19.93
N PHE A 90 -8.91 -15.02 -19.53
CA PHE A 90 -8.39 -13.94 -20.37
C PHE A 90 -7.11 -13.41 -19.75
N ARG A 91 -6.02 -13.37 -20.51
CA ARG A 91 -4.77 -12.75 -20.09
C ARG A 91 -4.86 -11.24 -20.26
N ILE A 92 -4.60 -10.49 -19.19
CA ILE A 92 -4.79 -9.03 -19.18
C ILE A 92 -3.51 -8.24 -18.86
N GLY A 93 -2.48 -8.89 -18.31
CA GLY A 93 -1.24 -8.24 -17.93
C GLY A 93 -0.04 -9.17 -18.11
N ASP A 94 1.07 -8.59 -18.56
CA ASP A 94 2.35 -9.24 -18.71
C ASP A 94 3.46 -8.26 -18.29
N LEU A 95 4.14 -8.57 -17.18
CA LEU A 95 5.19 -7.75 -16.60
C LEU A 95 6.58 -8.08 -17.17
N THR A 96 6.75 -9.22 -17.84
CA THR A 96 8.07 -9.71 -18.27
C THR A 96 8.77 -8.81 -19.27
N HIS A 97 8.01 -7.92 -19.94
CA HIS A 97 8.54 -6.97 -20.91
C HIS A 97 9.04 -5.65 -20.29
N LEU A 98 8.89 -5.48 -18.97
CA LEU A 98 9.33 -4.25 -18.30
C LEU A 98 10.86 -4.22 -18.23
N ASP A 99 11.41 -3.06 -18.64
CA ASP A 99 12.84 -2.79 -18.53
C ASP A 99 13.18 -2.35 -17.09
N THR A 100 13.39 -3.33 -16.23
CA THR A 100 13.68 -3.16 -14.80
C THR A 100 14.44 -4.39 -14.29
N PRO A 101 15.27 -4.26 -13.24
CA PRO A 101 16.00 -5.38 -12.65
C PRO A 101 15.12 -6.54 -12.17
N ALA A 102 13.85 -6.26 -11.84
CA ALA A 102 12.89 -7.26 -11.34
C ALA A 102 11.52 -7.07 -12.01
N PRO A 103 11.29 -7.65 -13.23
CA PRO A 103 10.05 -7.46 -14.01
C PRO A 103 8.92 -8.38 -13.51
N PHE A 104 8.64 -8.36 -12.22
CA PHE A 104 7.57 -9.13 -11.56
C PHE A 104 7.10 -8.40 -10.30
N ILE A 105 5.95 -8.79 -9.78
CA ILE A 105 5.50 -8.37 -8.45
C ILE A 105 6.02 -9.40 -7.45
N ALA A 106 6.81 -8.96 -6.46
CA ALA A 106 7.18 -9.80 -5.34
C ALA A 106 6.03 -9.84 -4.33
N MET A 107 5.49 -11.03 -4.12
CA MET A 107 4.45 -11.28 -3.13
C MET A 107 5.09 -11.73 -1.84
N MET A 108 5.10 -10.86 -0.84
CA MET A 108 5.58 -11.19 0.50
C MET A 108 4.69 -10.53 1.56
N PRO A 109 4.59 -11.08 2.76
CA PRO A 109 3.90 -10.42 3.84
C PRO A 109 4.46 -9.02 4.10
N GLN A 110 3.59 -8.04 4.33
CA GLN A 110 4.04 -6.66 4.57
C GLN A 110 5.02 -6.55 5.75
N TRP A 111 4.84 -7.35 6.80
CA TRP A 111 5.74 -7.35 7.96
C TRP A 111 7.17 -7.79 7.60
N ASP A 112 7.35 -8.71 6.64
CA ASP A 112 8.68 -9.12 6.15
C ASP A 112 9.36 -7.98 5.39
N PHE A 113 8.60 -7.25 4.56
CA PHE A 113 9.09 -6.06 3.88
C PHE A 113 9.48 -4.95 4.88
N LEU A 114 8.66 -4.72 5.90
CA LEU A 114 8.95 -3.72 6.95
C LEU A 114 10.13 -4.14 7.83
N ALA A 115 10.24 -5.42 8.18
CA ALA A 115 11.39 -5.97 8.89
C ALA A 115 12.68 -5.80 8.08
N PHE A 116 12.61 -6.06 6.76
CA PHE A 116 13.73 -5.81 5.86
C PHE A 116 14.16 -4.33 5.89
N LEU A 117 13.21 -3.40 5.72
CA LEU A 117 13.54 -1.97 5.77
C LEU A 117 14.12 -1.54 7.13
N LYS A 118 13.62 -2.10 8.23
CA LYS A 118 14.15 -1.86 9.58
C LYS A 118 15.60 -2.31 9.69
N ASP A 119 15.89 -3.54 9.24
CA ASP A 119 17.24 -4.11 9.32
C ASP A 119 18.24 -3.27 8.49
N GLU A 120 17.83 -2.82 7.29
CA GLU A 120 18.66 -1.97 6.43
C GLU A 120 18.83 -0.54 7.00
N ALA A 121 17.78 0.02 7.57
CA ALA A 121 17.83 1.35 8.19
C ALA A 121 18.70 1.38 9.45
N ALA A 122 18.76 0.28 10.22
CA ALA A 122 19.57 0.15 11.42
C ALA A 122 21.10 0.27 11.16
N ALA A 123 21.55 0.14 9.90
CA ALA A 123 22.93 0.39 9.51
C ALA A 123 23.32 1.88 9.59
N PHE A 124 22.35 2.79 9.66
CA PHE A 124 22.62 4.23 9.75
C PHE A 124 22.49 4.72 11.19
N PRO A 125 23.56 5.34 11.77
CA PRO A 125 23.55 5.77 13.19
C PRO A 125 22.44 6.76 13.54
N GLY A 126 21.97 7.53 12.55
CA GLY A 126 20.87 8.49 12.73
C GLY A 126 19.48 7.85 12.79
N PHE A 127 19.32 6.56 12.44
CA PHE A 127 18.03 5.90 12.45
C PHE A 127 17.64 5.40 13.84
N ARG A 128 16.42 5.73 14.26
CA ARG A 128 15.79 5.16 15.46
C ARG A 128 14.35 4.77 15.16
N LEU A 129 13.93 3.62 15.68
CA LEU A 129 12.57 3.13 15.63
C LEU A 129 12.05 2.90 17.05
N ALA A 130 10.96 3.54 17.41
CA ALA A 130 10.25 3.34 18.66
C ALA A 130 8.93 2.62 18.41
N MET A 131 8.83 1.37 18.88
CA MET A 131 7.59 0.60 18.89
C MET A 131 6.77 0.96 20.14
N LYS A 132 5.46 0.69 20.14
CA LYS A 132 4.51 1.07 21.20
C LYS A 132 4.51 2.58 21.49
N ALA A 133 4.77 3.38 20.48
CA ALA A 133 4.83 4.84 20.55
C ALA A 133 3.65 5.44 19.79
N GLU A 134 2.46 5.41 20.40
CA GLU A 134 1.24 5.94 19.81
C GLU A 134 1.22 7.47 19.92
N VAL A 135 1.14 8.14 18.78
CA VAL A 135 1.01 9.60 18.70
C VAL A 135 -0.48 9.97 18.79
N THR A 136 -0.81 10.85 19.73
CA THR A 136 -2.18 11.33 20.00
C THR A 136 -2.39 12.80 19.71
N GLY A 137 -1.30 13.57 19.54
CA GLY A 137 -1.37 15.00 19.28
C GLY A 137 -0.14 15.55 18.58
N LEU A 138 -0.25 16.80 18.12
CA LEU A 138 0.84 17.59 17.57
C LEU A 138 1.25 18.68 18.57
N ILE A 139 2.54 18.99 18.63
CA ILE A 139 3.06 20.17 19.35
C ILE A 139 3.14 21.31 18.35
N GLU A 140 2.53 22.44 18.66
CA GLU A 140 2.50 23.60 17.78
C GLU A 140 3.04 24.84 18.52
N GLU A 141 3.94 25.56 17.87
CA GLU A 141 4.50 26.80 18.36
C GLU A 141 4.49 27.83 17.23
N ALA A 142 3.92 29.00 17.49
CA ALA A 142 3.81 30.10 16.52
C ALA A 142 3.24 29.67 15.15
N GLY A 143 2.25 28.75 15.14
CA GLY A 143 1.61 28.26 13.92
C GLY A 143 2.41 27.20 13.14
N ARG A 144 3.53 26.73 13.68
CA ARG A 144 4.38 25.68 13.14
C ARG A 144 4.28 24.42 13.99
N VAL A 145 4.22 23.24 13.36
CA VAL A 145 4.35 21.95 14.04
C VAL A 145 5.82 21.74 14.39
N THR A 146 6.09 21.52 15.68
CA THR A 146 7.46 21.35 16.23
C THR A 146 7.65 19.99 16.88
N GLY A 147 6.68 19.09 16.79
CA GLY A 147 6.78 17.75 17.34
C GLY A 147 5.44 17.08 17.55
N VAL A 148 5.45 16.05 18.38
CA VAL A 148 4.27 15.20 18.66
C VAL A 148 4.15 14.90 20.16
N THR A 149 2.90 14.62 20.59
CA THR A 149 2.57 14.10 21.91
C THR A 149 2.22 12.62 21.80
N LEU A 150 2.80 11.79 22.67
CA LEU A 150 2.49 10.37 22.76
C LEU A 150 1.35 10.09 23.74
N ALA A 151 0.74 8.92 23.63
CA ALA A 151 -0.35 8.46 24.50
C ALA A 151 0.08 8.35 25.98
N ASP A 152 1.36 8.13 26.26
CA ASP A 152 1.93 8.10 27.61
C ASP A 152 2.30 9.48 28.18
N GLY A 153 1.97 10.55 27.44
CA GLY A 153 2.21 11.94 27.84
C GLY A 153 3.61 12.50 27.49
N ARG A 154 4.52 11.69 26.96
CA ARG A 154 5.83 12.18 26.49
C ARG A 154 5.64 13.12 25.30
N LEU A 155 6.48 14.14 25.29
CA LEU A 155 6.60 15.10 24.18
C LEU A 155 7.87 14.78 23.40
N LEU A 156 7.78 14.68 22.10
CA LEU A 156 8.94 14.45 21.22
C LEU A 156 9.04 15.61 20.22
N ARG A 157 10.17 16.31 20.24
CA ARG A 157 10.42 17.49 19.41
C ARG A 157 11.14 17.15 18.13
N ALA A 158 10.66 17.67 17.02
CA ALA A 158 11.28 17.58 15.70
C ALA A 158 12.07 18.87 15.42
N GLY A 159 13.36 18.75 15.13
CA GLY A 159 14.22 19.90 14.83
C GLY A 159 13.88 20.58 13.52
N ALA A 160 13.49 19.80 12.51
CA ALA A 160 13.22 20.31 11.17
C ALA A 160 11.81 19.97 10.67
N LEU A 161 11.32 18.73 10.85
CA LEU A 161 10.10 18.27 10.22
C LEU A 161 9.40 17.16 11.01
N THR A 162 8.06 17.20 11.05
CA THR A 162 7.20 16.08 11.44
C THR A 162 6.56 15.49 10.18
N VAL A 163 6.73 14.18 9.96
CA VAL A 163 6.15 13.46 8.82
C VAL A 163 5.02 12.55 9.30
N MET A 164 3.81 12.74 8.80
CA MET A 164 2.67 11.89 9.07
C MET A 164 2.60 10.76 8.03
N ALA A 165 2.82 9.54 8.46
CA ALA A 165 2.77 8.30 7.67
C ALA A 165 1.95 7.21 8.40
N ASP A 166 1.02 7.62 9.27
CA ASP A 166 0.22 6.83 10.21
C ASP A 166 -1.03 6.22 9.58
N GLY A 167 -1.10 6.25 8.26
CA GLY A 167 -2.08 5.51 7.48
C GLY A 167 -3.45 6.17 7.41
N ARG A 168 -4.48 5.35 7.09
CA ARG A 168 -5.86 5.84 6.84
C ARG A 168 -6.50 6.49 8.06
N GLY A 169 -6.14 6.05 9.25
CA GLY A 169 -6.58 6.63 10.52
C GLY A 169 -5.70 7.77 11.00
N SER A 170 -4.98 8.43 10.11
CA SER A 170 -4.05 9.52 10.44
C SER A 170 -4.70 10.63 11.26
N LEU A 171 -3.94 11.08 12.24
CA LEU A 171 -4.32 12.19 13.13
C LEU A 171 -4.73 13.43 12.32
N VAL A 172 -3.96 13.77 11.28
CA VAL A 172 -4.24 14.95 10.44
C VAL A 172 -5.55 14.86 9.65
N ARG A 173 -6.01 13.65 9.40
CA ARG A 173 -7.29 13.37 8.73
C ARG A 173 -8.44 13.35 9.72
N CYS A 174 -8.28 12.60 10.82
CA CYS A 174 -9.34 12.42 11.83
C CYS A 174 -9.67 13.73 12.56
N GLN A 175 -8.67 14.58 12.80
CA GLN A 175 -8.85 15.87 13.45
C GLN A 175 -9.10 17.03 12.46
N GLY A 176 -9.17 16.76 11.15
CA GLY A 176 -9.42 17.79 10.14
C GLY A 176 -8.30 18.84 10.02
N LEU A 177 -7.07 18.51 10.41
CA LEU A 177 -5.93 19.43 10.40
C LEU A 177 -5.42 19.77 8.99
N LEU A 178 -5.72 18.90 8.03
CA LEU A 178 -5.48 19.11 6.60
C LEU A 178 -6.77 18.78 5.82
N PRO A 179 -7.08 19.54 4.75
CA PRO A 179 -8.36 19.41 4.05
C PRO A 179 -8.44 18.10 3.24
N LEU A 180 -9.46 17.28 3.50
CA LEU A 180 -9.69 15.98 2.91
C LEU A 180 -10.76 16.02 1.81
N LYS A 181 -10.50 15.38 0.66
CA LYS A 181 -11.46 15.16 -0.41
C LYS A 181 -11.79 13.68 -0.54
N GLY A 182 -13.01 13.29 -0.18
CA GLY A 182 -13.56 11.96 -0.45
C GLY A 182 -13.87 11.79 -1.94
N LEU A 183 -13.56 10.61 -2.48
CA LEU A 183 -13.87 10.21 -3.87
C LEU A 183 -14.96 9.15 -3.91
N GLY A 184 -15.21 8.49 -2.77
CA GLY A 184 -16.15 7.39 -2.63
C GLY A 184 -15.60 6.07 -3.19
N ALA A 185 -16.04 4.97 -2.60
CA ALA A 185 -15.81 3.62 -3.11
C ALA A 185 -17.13 2.84 -2.95
N PRO A 186 -17.71 2.28 -4.03
CA PRO A 186 -19.00 1.61 -3.98
C PRO A 186 -18.92 0.15 -3.51
N ILE A 187 -17.76 -0.30 -3.09
CA ILE A 187 -17.48 -1.68 -2.72
C ILE A 187 -16.79 -1.80 -1.38
N ASP A 188 -16.98 -2.95 -0.72
CA ASP A 188 -16.18 -3.46 0.37
C ASP A 188 -15.62 -4.83 0.00
N VAL A 189 -14.70 -5.37 0.79
CA VAL A 189 -14.00 -6.63 0.50
C VAL A 189 -13.96 -7.50 1.74
N PHE A 190 -14.36 -8.76 1.60
CA PHE A 190 -14.06 -9.81 2.56
C PHE A 190 -12.77 -10.54 2.17
N TRP A 191 -11.85 -10.63 3.11
CA TRP A 191 -10.60 -11.37 2.97
C TRP A 191 -10.65 -12.68 3.75
N PHE A 192 -10.17 -13.76 3.13
CA PHE A 192 -10.06 -15.08 3.74
C PHE A 192 -8.94 -15.88 3.09
N ARG A 193 -8.58 -17.02 3.68
CA ARG A 193 -7.52 -17.92 3.17
C ARG A 193 -8.12 -19.26 2.80
N VAL A 194 -7.62 -19.86 1.72
CA VAL A 194 -7.96 -21.21 1.29
C VAL A 194 -6.67 -21.99 1.04
N PRO A 195 -6.39 -23.08 1.77
CA PRO A 195 -5.20 -23.91 1.56
C PRO A 195 -5.14 -24.45 0.13
N ARG A 196 -3.97 -24.45 -0.47
CA ARG A 196 -3.80 -24.99 -1.83
C ARG A 196 -4.00 -26.49 -1.92
N THR A 197 -3.91 -27.21 -0.82
CA THR A 197 -4.20 -28.64 -0.73
C THR A 197 -5.64 -29.01 -1.12
N LEU A 198 -6.58 -28.05 -1.05
CA LEU A 198 -7.96 -28.25 -1.48
C LEU A 198 -8.17 -28.07 -2.97
N GLN A 199 -7.24 -27.43 -3.66
CA GLN A 199 -7.37 -27.12 -5.07
C GLN A 199 -7.32 -28.37 -5.94
N SER A 200 -8.26 -28.48 -6.88
CA SER A 200 -8.29 -29.51 -7.92
C SER A 200 -7.86 -28.94 -9.27
N GLY A 201 -7.13 -29.73 -10.06
CA GLY A 201 -6.73 -29.39 -11.43
C GLY A 201 -5.36 -28.70 -11.58
N PRO A 202 -4.99 -28.29 -12.82
CA PRO A 202 -3.72 -27.66 -13.11
C PRO A 202 -3.54 -26.37 -12.32
N GLN A 203 -2.40 -26.25 -11.64
CA GLN A 203 -2.09 -25.07 -10.85
C GLN A 203 -1.50 -23.98 -11.77
N PRO A 204 -2.17 -22.82 -11.97
CA PRO A 204 -1.53 -21.69 -12.63
C PRO A 204 -0.44 -21.16 -11.69
N GLY A 205 0.82 -21.42 -12.02
CA GLY A 205 1.96 -20.85 -11.32
C GLY A 205 2.05 -19.34 -11.59
N ASN A 206 2.48 -18.57 -10.58
CA ASN A 206 2.90 -17.17 -10.72
C ASN A 206 1.87 -16.18 -11.32
N ALA A 207 0.57 -16.39 -11.08
CA ALA A 207 -0.49 -15.53 -11.62
C ALA A 207 -1.39 -14.93 -10.54
N LEU A 208 -1.67 -13.63 -10.69
CA LEU A 208 -2.81 -12.99 -10.04
C LEU A 208 -4.06 -13.34 -10.86
N ARG A 209 -5.07 -13.92 -10.23
CA ARG A 209 -6.30 -14.34 -10.89
C ARG A 209 -7.50 -13.58 -10.34
N GLY A 210 -8.13 -12.74 -11.17
CA GLY A 210 -9.48 -12.23 -10.93
C GLY A 210 -10.51 -13.23 -11.42
N VAL A 211 -11.58 -13.48 -10.67
CA VAL A 211 -12.72 -14.31 -11.08
C VAL A 211 -13.99 -13.47 -11.05
N VAL A 212 -14.72 -13.48 -12.15
CA VAL A 212 -16.03 -12.83 -12.27
C VAL A 212 -17.02 -13.86 -12.80
N SER A 213 -18.02 -14.19 -11.99
CA SER A 213 -19.04 -15.18 -12.32
C SER A 213 -20.39 -14.72 -11.77
N GLY A 214 -21.37 -14.47 -12.63
CA GLY A 214 -22.64 -13.87 -12.24
C GLY A 214 -22.42 -12.52 -11.53
N ARG A 215 -22.74 -12.46 -10.24
CA ARG A 215 -22.54 -11.28 -9.38
C ARG A 215 -21.30 -11.39 -8.51
N THR A 216 -20.61 -12.51 -8.53
CA THR A 216 -19.46 -12.80 -7.69
C THR A 216 -18.18 -12.28 -8.32
N ILE A 217 -17.44 -11.50 -7.56
CA ILE A 217 -16.11 -11.00 -7.93
C ILE A 217 -15.12 -11.48 -6.88
N LEU A 218 -14.11 -12.24 -7.31
CA LEU A 218 -13.03 -12.73 -6.47
C LEU A 218 -11.68 -12.29 -7.03
N ALA A 219 -10.74 -11.96 -6.14
CA ALA A 219 -9.32 -11.94 -6.47
C ALA A 219 -8.63 -13.05 -5.70
N LEU A 220 -7.88 -13.88 -6.41
CA LEU A 220 -7.16 -15.03 -5.88
C LEU A 220 -5.67 -14.75 -6.03
N ILE A 221 -4.98 -14.65 -4.92
CA ILE A 221 -3.56 -14.31 -4.84
C ILE A 221 -2.81 -15.53 -4.34
N ASP A 222 -1.90 -16.04 -5.14
CA ASP A 222 -1.10 -17.22 -4.83
C ASP A 222 -0.05 -16.92 -3.74
N ARG A 223 -0.07 -17.72 -2.67
CA ARG A 223 0.85 -17.66 -1.53
C ARG A 223 1.62 -18.97 -1.33
N GLU A 224 1.81 -19.74 -2.38
CA GLU A 224 2.46 -21.08 -2.39
C GLU A 224 1.69 -22.15 -1.63
N THR A 225 1.39 -21.94 -0.37
CA THR A 225 0.69 -22.90 0.50
C THR A 225 -0.80 -22.65 0.60
N TYR A 226 -1.26 -21.45 0.29
CA TYR A 226 -2.67 -21.05 0.33
C TYR A 226 -3.00 -19.98 -0.71
N TRP A 227 -4.28 -19.86 -1.03
CA TRP A 227 -4.84 -18.72 -1.73
C TRP A 227 -5.27 -17.66 -0.73
N GLN A 228 -4.79 -16.45 -0.88
CA GLN A 228 -5.38 -15.28 -0.25
C GLN A 228 -6.52 -14.79 -1.15
N CYS A 229 -7.73 -14.88 -0.64
CA CYS A 229 -8.94 -14.62 -1.40
C CYS A 229 -9.55 -13.28 -0.97
N ALA A 230 -9.94 -12.46 -1.95
CA ALA A 230 -10.70 -11.23 -1.77
C ALA A 230 -12.06 -11.36 -2.47
N TRP A 231 -13.15 -11.37 -1.71
CA TRP A 231 -14.51 -11.34 -2.24
C TRP A 231 -15.05 -9.92 -2.18
N VAL A 232 -15.40 -9.38 -3.35
CA VAL A 232 -15.84 -7.99 -3.51
C VAL A 232 -17.35 -7.92 -3.51
N PHE A 233 -17.93 -7.01 -2.73
CA PHE A 233 -19.38 -6.82 -2.63
C PHE A 233 -19.74 -5.33 -2.48
N GLU A 234 -21.02 -5.01 -2.58
CA GLU A 234 -21.52 -3.64 -2.47
C GLU A 234 -21.24 -3.06 -1.08
N LYS A 235 -20.78 -1.82 -1.06
CA LYS A 235 -20.38 -1.12 0.17
C LYS A 235 -21.52 -1.07 1.21
N GLY A 236 -21.15 -1.38 2.48
CA GLY A 236 -22.08 -1.36 3.59
C GLY A 236 -22.95 -2.61 3.73
N GLN A 237 -22.81 -3.61 2.85
CA GLN A 237 -23.63 -4.82 2.87
C GLN A 237 -23.03 -5.97 3.70
N ALA A 238 -21.97 -5.72 4.48
CA ALA A 238 -21.29 -6.77 5.24
C ALA A 238 -22.25 -7.55 6.17
N GLU A 239 -23.10 -6.85 6.90
CA GLU A 239 -24.07 -7.49 7.81
C GLU A 239 -25.16 -8.26 7.04
N ALA A 240 -25.62 -7.74 5.93
CA ALA A 240 -26.58 -8.45 5.07
C ALA A 240 -25.99 -9.74 4.48
N VAL A 241 -24.70 -9.74 4.15
CA VAL A 241 -23.98 -10.94 3.71
C VAL A 241 -23.86 -11.95 4.85
N ARG A 242 -23.48 -11.51 6.05
CA ARG A 242 -23.39 -12.37 7.25
C ARG A 242 -24.74 -12.98 7.63
N ALA A 243 -25.82 -12.21 7.52
CA ALA A 243 -27.17 -12.68 7.82
C ALA A 243 -27.67 -13.81 6.90
N ARG A 244 -27.11 -13.94 5.67
CA ARG A 244 -27.39 -15.08 4.77
C ARG A 244 -26.74 -16.39 5.23
N GLY A 245 -25.83 -16.31 6.18
CA GLY A 245 -25.09 -17.44 6.74
C GLY A 245 -23.87 -17.86 5.95
N ILE A 246 -22.90 -18.47 6.64
CA ILE A 246 -21.60 -18.88 6.07
C ILE A 246 -21.77 -19.93 4.95
N ALA A 247 -22.77 -20.80 5.04
CA ALA A 247 -23.04 -21.82 4.03
C ALA A 247 -23.40 -21.18 2.66
N ALA A 248 -24.23 -20.12 2.68
CA ALA A 248 -24.57 -19.39 1.46
C ALA A 248 -23.34 -18.66 0.86
N PHE A 249 -22.50 -18.10 1.70
CA PHE A 249 -21.26 -17.44 1.32
C PHE A 249 -20.28 -18.44 0.66
N ARG A 250 -20.05 -19.61 1.27
CA ARG A 250 -19.23 -20.69 0.69
C ARG A 250 -19.75 -21.13 -0.66
N ALA A 251 -21.04 -21.47 -0.75
CA ALA A 251 -21.66 -21.93 -2.00
C ALA A 251 -21.53 -20.93 -3.15
N GLU A 252 -21.52 -19.63 -2.85
CA GLU A 252 -21.31 -18.57 -3.84
C GLU A 252 -19.86 -18.57 -4.37
N ILE A 253 -18.87 -18.74 -3.49
CA ILE A 253 -17.45 -18.80 -3.85
C ILE A 253 -17.15 -20.08 -4.62
N GLU A 254 -17.60 -21.24 -4.16
CA GLU A 254 -17.38 -22.55 -4.79
C GLU A 254 -17.98 -22.61 -6.21
N ARG A 255 -19.14 -21.97 -6.39
CA ARG A 255 -19.74 -21.83 -7.73
C ARG A 255 -18.90 -20.96 -8.66
N ALA A 256 -18.34 -19.87 -8.16
CA ALA A 256 -17.53 -18.93 -8.93
C ALA A 256 -16.12 -19.46 -9.24
N ALA A 257 -15.54 -20.21 -8.30
CA ALA A 257 -14.19 -20.78 -8.38
C ALA A 257 -14.18 -22.24 -7.90
N PRO A 258 -14.76 -23.16 -8.66
CA PRO A 258 -14.93 -24.58 -8.24
C PRO A 258 -13.60 -25.31 -8.02
N ASP A 259 -12.54 -24.82 -8.60
CA ASP A 259 -11.18 -25.34 -8.40
C ASP A 259 -10.61 -25.09 -6.99
N LEU A 260 -11.21 -24.23 -6.18
CA LEU A 260 -10.83 -24.04 -4.78
C LEU A 260 -11.22 -25.22 -3.87
N GLY A 261 -12.11 -26.10 -4.33
CA GLY A 261 -12.59 -27.28 -3.58
C GLY A 261 -13.65 -26.93 -2.55
N ASP A 262 -13.90 -27.88 -1.62
CA ASP A 262 -14.87 -27.74 -0.53
C ASP A 262 -14.33 -26.78 0.58
N LEU A 263 -15.02 -25.69 0.79
CA LEU A 263 -14.63 -24.67 1.76
C LEU A 263 -15.17 -24.91 3.16
N SER A 264 -15.93 -25.97 3.40
CA SER A 264 -16.62 -26.23 4.68
C SER A 264 -15.65 -26.35 5.86
N ALA A 265 -14.49 -26.97 5.66
CA ALA A 265 -13.48 -27.16 6.69
C ALA A 265 -12.62 -25.93 6.97
N VAL A 266 -12.50 -25.01 6.02
CA VAL A 266 -11.60 -23.85 6.11
C VAL A 266 -12.32 -22.53 6.41
N LEU A 267 -13.61 -22.47 6.14
CA LEU A 267 -14.51 -21.37 6.47
C LEU A 267 -15.69 -21.88 7.29
N PRO A 268 -15.46 -22.30 8.56
CA PRO A 268 -16.54 -22.83 9.39
C PRO A 268 -17.58 -21.75 9.71
N ASP A 269 -17.12 -20.52 9.89
CA ASP A 269 -17.92 -19.33 10.22
C ASP A 269 -17.29 -18.05 9.66
N PHE A 270 -17.86 -16.88 10.00
CA PHE A 270 -17.34 -15.57 9.58
C PHE A 270 -16.16 -15.06 10.43
N ASP A 271 -15.72 -15.75 11.47
CA ASP A 271 -14.52 -15.37 12.23
C ASP A 271 -13.24 -15.57 11.39
N ALA A 272 -13.29 -16.53 10.45
CA ALA A 272 -12.23 -16.72 9.44
C ALA A 272 -12.23 -15.67 8.31
N VAL A 273 -13.16 -14.70 8.33
CA VAL A 273 -13.36 -13.71 7.24
C VAL A 273 -13.22 -12.30 7.79
N SER A 274 -12.21 -11.60 7.30
CA SER A 274 -11.89 -10.21 7.69
C SER A 274 -12.55 -9.20 6.75
N LEU A 275 -13.20 -8.17 7.29
CA LEU A 275 -13.76 -7.07 6.52
C LEU A 275 -12.71 -5.98 6.26
N LEU A 276 -12.52 -5.63 5.00
CA LEU A 276 -11.86 -4.41 4.59
C LEU A 276 -12.89 -3.42 4.05
N SER A 277 -13.20 -2.38 4.83
CA SER A 277 -13.97 -1.24 4.31
C SER A 277 -13.09 -0.40 3.40
N VAL A 278 -13.44 -0.35 2.11
CA VAL A 278 -12.65 0.34 1.10
C VAL A 278 -12.90 1.83 1.18
N SER A 279 -11.84 2.62 1.28
CA SER A 279 -11.89 4.08 1.14
C SER A 279 -11.03 4.53 -0.04
N LEU A 280 -11.50 5.56 -0.71
CA LEU A 280 -10.77 6.24 -1.79
C LEU A 280 -10.92 7.74 -1.55
N ASP A 281 -9.85 8.36 -1.13
CA ASP A 281 -9.83 9.77 -0.75
C ASP A 281 -8.40 10.31 -0.79
N ARG A 282 -8.23 11.63 -0.69
CA ARG A 282 -6.93 12.28 -0.57
C ARG A 282 -7.04 13.64 0.11
N LEU A 283 -5.96 14.05 0.77
CA LEU A 283 -5.77 15.41 1.18
C LEU A 283 -5.62 16.32 -0.05
N THR A 284 -6.18 17.52 0.00
CA THR A 284 -5.99 18.53 -1.05
C THR A 284 -4.78 19.41 -0.78
N SER A 285 -4.35 19.51 0.48
CA SER A 285 -3.04 19.99 0.92
C SER A 285 -2.38 18.92 1.79
N TRP A 286 -1.12 18.59 1.48
CA TRP A 286 -0.38 17.53 2.19
C TRP A 286 0.53 18.08 3.27
N HIS A 287 0.63 19.39 3.37
CA HIS A 287 1.59 20.04 4.26
C HIS A 287 1.04 21.33 4.88
N ARG A 288 1.67 21.71 5.97
CA ARG A 288 1.64 23.03 6.59
C ARG A 288 2.98 23.27 7.30
N PRO A 289 3.29 24.45 7.84
CA PRO A 289 4.59 24.70 8.46
C PRO A 289 4.97 23.60 9.48
N GLY A 290 6.14 22.99 9.28
CA GLY A 290 6.69 21.92 10.11
C GLY A 290 6.06 20.54 9.93
N LEU A 291 5.09 20.36 9.02
CA LEU A 291 4.34 19.12 8.85
C LEU A 291 4.21 18.72 7.39
N LEU A 292 4.43 17.42 7.09
CA LEU A 292 4.19 16.79 5.79
C LEU A 292 3.46 15.46 5.99
N ALA A 293 2.38 15.22 5.25
CA ALA A 293 1.69 13.92 5.18
C ALA A 293 2.11 13.16 3.91
N ILE A 294 2.35 11.84 4.04
CA ILE A 294 2.71 10.94 2.93
C ILE A 294 2.00 9.58 3.05
N GLY A 295 1.96 8.84 1.95
CA GLY A 295 1.30 7.53 1.90
C GLY A 295 -0.20 7.60 2.20
N ASP A 296 -0.74 6.57 2.86
CA ASP A 296 -2.18 6.50 3.19
C ASP A 296 -2.65 7.64 4.14
N ALA A 297 -1.75 8.32 4.83
CA ALA A 297 -2.07 9.54 5.58
C ALA A 297 -2.45 10.69 4.63
N ALA A 298 -1.80 10.79 3.48
CA ALA A 298 -2.11 11.79 2.45
C ALA A 298 -3.21 11.34 1.48
N HIS A 299 -3.25 10.04 1.14
CA HIS A 299 -4.19 9.49 0.14
C HIS A 299 -4.49 8.02 0.38
N ALA A 300 -5.71 7.69 0.72
CA ALA A 300 -6.15 6.30 0.80
C ALA A 300 -6.44 5.75 -0.59
N MET A 301 -5.92 4.54 -0.84
CA MET A 301 -6.08 3.82 -2.09
C MET A 301 -7.00 2.62 -1.94
N SER A 302 -7.71 2.29 -3.02
CA SER A 302 -8.38 1.00 -3.14
C SER A 302 -7.37 -0.15 -3.18
N PRO A 303 -7.72 -1.35 -2.69
CA PRO A 303 -6.87 -2.53 -2.82
C PRO A 303 -6.72 -3.00 -4.28
N VAL A 304 -7.54 -2.49 -5.20
CA VAL A 304 -7.47 -2.84 -6.63
C VAL A 304 -6.10 -2.52 -7.21
N GLY A 305 -5.43 -3.54 -7.72
CA GLY A 305 -4.09 -3.47 -8.29
C GLY A 305 -2.94 -3.57 -7.28
N GLY A 306 -3.20 -3.60 -5.96
CA GLY A 306 -2.17 -3.72 -4.93
C GLY A 306 -1.16 -2.56 -4.88
N ILE A 307 -1.55 -1.35 -5.32
CA ILE A 307 -0.60 -0.27 -5.63
C ILE A 307 -0.23 0.58 -4.40
N GLY A 308 -0.99 0.48 -3.29
CA GLY A 308 -0.87 1.39 -2.13
C GLY A 308 0.54 1.46 -1.54
N ILE A 309 1.18 0.32 -1.29
CA ILE A 309 2.56 0.26 -0.77
C ILE A 309 3.52 1.02 -1.69
N ASN A 310 3.40 0.80 -2.99
CA ASN A 310 4.33 1.34 -3.98
C ASN A 310 4.19 2.86 -4.12
N LEU A 311 2.97 3.41 -4.01
CA LEU A 311 2.78 4.85 -3.93
C LEU A 311 3.36 5.43 -2.64
N ALA A 312 3.12 4.77 -1.51
CA ALA A 312 3.63 5.18 -0.21
C ALA A 312 5.17 5.24 -0.17
N VAL A 313 5.83 4.24 -0.75
CA VAL A 313 7.30 4.22 -0.90
C VAL A 313 7.77 5.34 -1.82
N GLN A 314 7.10 5.57 -2.94
CA GLN A 314 7.48 6.65 -3.85
C GLN A 314 7.25 8.06 -3.25
N ASP A 315 6.27 8.23 -2.37
CA ASP A 315 6.10 9.50 -1.64
C ASP A 315 7.26 9.73 -0.67
N ALA A 316 7.71 8.69 0.04
CA ALA A 316 8.89 8.76 0.91
C ALA A 316 10.16 9.14 0.11
N VAL A 317 10.34 8.55 -1.08
CA VAL A 317 11.45 8.91 -1.97
C VAL A 317 11.35 10.35 -2.44
N ALA A 318 10.16 10.81 -2.84
CA ALA A 318 9.96 12.20 -3.24
C ALA A 318 10.22 13.18 -2.09
N ALA A 319 9.82 12.82 -0.86
CA ALA A 319 10.12 13.61 0.34
C ALA A 319 11.63 13.68 0.60
N ALA A 320 12.34 12.55 0.56
CA ALA A 320 13.78 12.53 0.75
C ALA A 320 14.53 13.29 -0.36
N ASN A 321 14.12 13.12 -1.63
CA ASN A 321 14.72 13.84 -2.76
C ASN A 321 14.57 15.35 -2.64
N ALA A 322 13.44 15.83 -2.13
CA ALA A 322 13.18 17.28 -2.01
C ALA A 322 13.79 17.89 -0.74
N LEU A 323 13.89 17.13 0.35
CA LEU A 323 14.09 17.71 1.68
C LEU A 323 15.39 17.25 2.37
N ALA A 324 15.96 16.09 2.02
CA ALA A 324 17.10 15.55 2.76
C ALA A 324 18.37 16.39 2.55
N GLY A 325 18.65 16.88 1.35
CA GLY A 325 19.77 17.77 1.08
C GLY A 325 19.65 19.11 1.81
N PRO A 326 18.56 19.86 1.65
CA PRO A 326 18.30 21.09 2.41
C PRO A 326 18.35 20.87 3.92
N MET A 327 17.80 19.77 4.44
CA MET A 327 17.89 19.42 5.87
C MET A 327 19.34 19.29 6.34
N ALA A 328 20.16 18.55 5.58
CA ALA A 328 21.58 18.38 5.90
C ALA A 328 22.36 19.71 5.83
N ALA A 329 21.92 20.64 4.99
CA ALA A 329 22.49 22.00 4.88
C ALA A 329 21.95 22.97 5.95
N GLY A 330 21.03 22.54 6.82
CA GLY A 330 20.39 23.40 7.82
C GLY A 330 19.42 24.45 7.23
N GLU A 331 18.95 24.24 6.00
CA GLU A 331 18.04 25.16 5.33
C GLU A 331 16.60 25.02 5.88
N PRO A 332 15.80 26.10 5.87
CA PRO A 332 14.38 26.02 6.22
C PRO A 332 13.60 25.12 5.25
N LEU A 333 12.87 24.11 5.77
CA LEU A 333 12.15 23.15 4.93
C LEU A 333 10.75 23.61 4.54
N ASP A 334 10.11 24.45 5.32
CA ASP A 334 8.71 24.87 5.09
C ASP A 334 8.46 25.40 3.68
N PRO A 335 9.34 26.23 3.09
CA PRO A 335 9.19 26.69 1.72
C PRO A 335 9.35 25.61 0.65
N LEU A 336 9.80 24.41 1.05
CA LEU A 336 10.08 23.31 0.12
C LEU A 336 9.04 22.19 0.18
N LEU A 337 8.19 22.16 1.23
CA LEU A 337 7.23 21.06 1.44
C LEU A 337 6.25 20.87 0.28
N PHE A 338 5.86 21.97 -0.38
CA PHE A 338 4.97 21.91 -1.55
C PHE A 338 5.54 21.09 -2.70
N ARG A 339 6.88 21.01 -2.84
CA ARG A 339 7.55 20.26 -3.92
C ARG A 339 7.21 18.77 -3.87
N VAL A 340 7.03 18.21 -2.67
CA VAL A 340 6.64 16.81 -2.50
C VAL A 340 5.22 16.60 -3.02
N GLN A 341 4.28 17.44 -2.60
CA GLN A 341 2.90 17.40 -3.07
C GLN A 341 2.80 17.59 -4.59
N ASP A 342 3.44 18.61 -5.15
CA ASP A 342 3.40 18.89 -6.59
C ASP A 342 3.95 17.71 -7.40
N ARG A 343 4.98 17.08 -6.90
CA ARG A 343 5.58 15.90 -7.53
C ARG A 343 4.64 14.70 -7.51
N ARG A 344 3.93 14.46 -6.37
CA ARG A 344 3.17 13.25 -6.12
C ARG A 344 1.66 13.36 -6.36
N MET A 345 1.10 14.57 -6.36
CA MET A 345 -0.34 14.78 -6.53
C MET A 345 -0.85 14.25 -7.88
N LEU A 346 -0.14 14.50 -8.98
CA LEU A 346 -0.58 14.03 -10.30
C LEU A 346 -0.57 12.50 -10.41
N PRO A 347 0.51 11.77 -10.04
CA PRO A 347 0.48 10.31 -9.95
C PRO A 347 -0.67 9.77 -9.10
N THR A 348 -0.90 10.34 -7.93
CA THR A 348 -1.99 9.96 -7.04
C THR A 348 -3.35 10.12 -7.71
N ARG A 349 -3.60 11.28 -8.35
CA ARG A 349 -4.87 11.54 -9.08
C ARG A 349 -5.09 10.57 -10.23
N VAL A 350 -4.06 10.26 -11.00
CA VAL A 350 -4.16 9.33 -12.16
C VAL A 350 -4.53 7.92 -11.66
N ILE A 351 -3.82 7.42 -10.65
CA ILE A 351 -4.08 6.10 -10.09
C ILE A 351 -5.48 6.03 -9.45
N GLN A 352 -5.83 7.00 -8.62
CA GLN A 352 -7.17 7.05 -8.02
C GLN A 352 -8.27 7.21 -9.07
N GLY A 353 -8.03 7.96 -10.13
CA GLY A 353 -8.96 8.07 -11.28
C GLY A 353 -9.19 6.73 -11.96
N ALA A 354 -8.13 5.96 -12.21
CA ALA A 354 -8.23 4.61 -12.78
C ALA A 354 -8.96 3.65 -11.83
N GLN A 355 -8.66 3.68 -10.52
CA GLN A 355 -9.35 2.87 -9.52
C GLN A 355 -10.84 3.25 -9.43
N LYS A 356 -11.16 4.55 -9.42
CA LYS A 356 -12.53 5.03 -9.40
C LYS A 356 -13.29 4.57 -10.66
N ALA A 357 -12.70 4.67 -11.82
CA ALA A 357 -13.30 4.17 -13.06
C ALA A 357 -13.56 2.65 -12.99
N ALA A 358 -12.62 1.86 -12.48
CA ALA A 358 -12.83 0.43 -12.26
C ALA A 358 -13.99 0.16 -11.27
N HIS A 359 -14.09 0.95 -10.20
CA HIS A 359 -15.18 0.86 -9.24
C HIS A 359 -16.54 1.20 -9.85
N ASP A 360 -16.63 2.33 -10.55
CA ASP A 360 -17.90 2.88 -11.01
C ASP A 360 -18.46 2.12 -12.23
N PHE A 361 -17.56 1.67 -13.11
CA PHE A 361 -17.97 1.07 -14.39
C PHE A 361 -17.89 -0.46 -14.43
N VAL A 362 -17.15 -1.10 -13.53
CA VAL A 362 -16.96 -2.55 -13.52
C VAL A 362 -17.42 -3.17 -12.22
N LEU A 363 -16.73 -2.89 -11.11
CA LEU A 363 -16.91 -3.62 -9.85
C LEU A 363 -18.26 -3.29 -9.17
N GLY A 364 -18.58 -2.01 -9.02
CA GLY A 364 -19.81 -1.57 -8.36
C GLY A 364 -21.08 -2.06 -9.05
N PRO A 365 -21.24 -1.90 -10.39
CA PRO A 365 -22.41 -2.42 -11.10
C PRO A 365 -22.59 -3.94 -11.01
N ILE A 366 -21.49 -4.71 -11.00
CA ILE A 366 -21.54 -6.17 -10.82
C ILE A 366 -21.90 -6.51 -9.36
N ALA A 367 -21.18 -5.93 -8.40
CA ALA A 367 -21.37 -6.20 -6.98
C ALA A 367 -22.77 -5.85 -6.47
N SER A 368 -23.38 -4.76 -6.98
CA SER A 368 -24.76 -4.36 -6.66
C SER A 368 -25.83 -5.12 -7.43
N GLY A 369 -25.45 -5.96 -8.41
CA GLY A 369 -26.37 -6.67 -9.28
C GLY A 369 -27.12 -5.80 -10.28
N ARG A 370 -26.73 -4.53 -10.41
CA ARG A 370 -27.26 -3.64 -11.46
C ARG A 370 -26.82 -4.04 -12.86
N ARG A 371 -25.76 -4.81 -12.98
CA ARG A 371 -25.27 -5.38 -14.21
C ARG A 371 -25.02 -6.87 -13.99
N GLU A 372 -25.84 -7.70 -14.61
CA GLU A 372 -25.52 -9.12 -14.72
C GLU A 372 -24.33 -9.27 -15.66
N THR A 373 -23.40 -10.17 -15.30
CA THR A 373 -22.32 -10.50 -16.21
C THR A 373 -22.91 -11.22 -17.40
N ALA A 374 -22.93 -10.56 -18.56
CA ALA A 374 -23.31 -11.19 -19.81
C ALA A 374 -22.48 -12.47 -19.99
N SER A 375 -23.07 -13.47 -20.65
CA SER A 375 -22.35 -14.72 -20.99
C SER A 375 -21.04 -14.42 -21.74
N GLU A 376 -21.01 -13.35 -22.52
CA GLU A 376 -19.82 -12.89 -23.22
C GLU A 376 -18.97 -11.92 -22.36
N ALA A 377 -17.65 -12.16 -22.38
CA ALA A 377 -16.70 -11.26 -21.75
C ALA A 377 -16.70 -9.87 -22.45
N PRO A 378 -16.45 -8.78 -21.70
CA PRO A 378 -16.28 -7.45 -22.26
C PRO A 378 -15.29 -7.42 -23.43
N ALA A 379 -15.60 -6.64 -24.46
CA ALA A 379 -14.77 -6.54 -25.67
C ALA A 379 -13.29 -6.22 -25.34
N MET A 380 -13.05 -5.40 -24.32
CA MET A 380 -11.72 -5.04 -23.87
C MET A 380 -10.93 -6.26 -23.33
N LEU A 381 -11.55 -7.17 -22.57
CA LEU A 381 -10.89 -8.41 -22.12
C LEU A 381 -10.52 -9.30 -23.31
N ARG A 382 -11.43 -9.43 -24.27
CA ARG A 382 -11.18 -10.19 -25.50
C ARG A 382 -10.04 -9.59 -26.34
N LEU A 383 -9.95 -8.25 -26.37
CA LEU A 383 -8.91 -7.54 -27.08
C LEU A 383 -7.53 -7.73 -26.41
N PHE A 384 -7.45 -7.59 -25.09
CA PHE A 384 -6.20 -7.87 -24.35
C PHE A 384 -5.74 -9.33 -24.50
N ASP A 385 -6.67 -10.28 -24.51
CA ASP A 385 -6.34 -11.68 -24.69
C ASP A 385 -5.81 -11.99 -26.10
N ARG A 386 -6.35 -11.34 -27.13
CA ARG A 386 -5.94 -11.51 -28.52
C ARG A 386 -4.65 -10.79 -28.88
N VAL A 387 -4.44 -9.59 -28.35
CA VAL A 387 -3.31 -8.71 -28.72
C VAL A 387 -2.33 -8.60 -27.58
N ALA A 388 -1.25 -9.39 -27.63
CA ALA A 388 -0.23 -9.44 -26.57
C ALA A 388 0.38 -8.06 -26.25
N LEU A 389 0.56 -7.20 -27.26
CA LEU A 389 1.10 -5.85 -27.08
C LEU A 389 0.26 -4.99 -26.13
N LEU A 390 -1.07 -5.12 -26.18
CA LEU A 390 -1.97 -4.35 -25.32
C LEU A 390 -1.89 -4.74 -23.85
N ARG A 391 -1.49 -5.98 -23.52
CA ARG A 391 -1.26 -6.43 -22.14
C ARG A 391 -0.14 -5.65 -21.44
N ARG A 392 0.76 -5.04 -22.22
CA ARG A 392 1.84 -4.20 -21.70
C ARG A 392 1.35 -2.91 -21.06
N LEU A 393 0.19 -2.38 -21.47
CA LEU A 393 -0.34 -1.12 -20.93
C LEU A 393 -0.76 -1.24 -19.45
N PRO A 394 -1.65 -2.19 -19.06
CA PRO A 394 -1.96 -2.41 -17.64
C PRO A 394 -0.72 -2.81 -16.84
N ALA A 395 0.15 -3.65 -17.41
CA ALA A 395 1.37 -4.08 -16.74
C ALA A 395 2.33 -2.91 -16.45
N ARG A 396 2.50 -1.96 -17.38
CA ARG A 396 3.28 -0.75 -17.13
C ARG A 396 2.65 0.13 -16.06
N MET A 397 1.33 0.28 -16.06
CA MET A 397 0.60 1.07 -15.06
C MET A 397 0.75 0.47 -13.65
N ILE A 398 0.66 -0.86 -13.54
CA ILE A 398 0.82 -1.56 -12.27
C ILE A 398 2.30 -1.62 -11.86
N GLY A 399 3.19 -2.01 -12.77
CA GLY A 399 4.60 -2.24 -12.46
C GLY A 399 5.38 -0.97 -12.17
N TYR A 400 5.22 0.06 -12.99
CA TYR A 400 5.92 1.34 -12.83
C TYR A 400 5.09 2.41 -12.14
N GLY A 401 3.77 2.32 -12.22
CA GLY A 401 2.89 3.42 -11.86
C GLY A 401 2.91 4.54 -12.91
N PHE A 402 2.38 5.68 -12.51
CA PHE A 402 2.41 6.91 -13.31
C PHE A 402 3.50 7.84 -12.75
N ARG A 403 4.48 8.24 -13.56
CA ARG A 403 5.58 9.14 -13.19
C ARG A 403 6.36 8.63 -11.95
N ARG A 404 6.98 7.43 -12.10
CA ARG A 404 7.79 6.80 -11.04
C ARG A 404 8.90 7.71 -10.52
N GLU A 405 9.24 7.53 -9.24
CA GLU A 405 10.38 8.21 -8.63
C GLU A 405 11.68 7.47 -8.93
N ARG A 406 12.76 8.23 -8.91
CA ARG A 406 14.15 7.75 -8.85
C ARG A 406 14.83 8.41 -7.67
N LEU A 407 15.75 7.71 -7.06
CA LEU A 407 16.48 8.24 -5.90
C LEU A 407 17.51 9.27 -6.39
N THR A 408 17.38 10.50 -5.88
CA THR A 408 18.35 11.59 -6.07
C THR A 408 18.80 12.19 -4.74
N ALA A 409 18.17 11.77 -3.63
CA ALA A 409 18.56 12.19 -2.29
C ALA A 409 20.02 11.82 -2.01
N PRO A 410 20.82 12.73 -1.42
CA PRO A 410 22.22 12.47 -1.11
C PRO A 410 22.39 11.30 -0.14
N ALA A 411 23.57 10.68 -0.17
CA ALA A 411 24.05 9.86 0.93
C ALA A 411 25.04 10.71 1.74
N ALA A 412 25.03 10.56 3.06
CA ALA A 412 26.06 11.17 3.88
C ALA A 412 27.44 10.60 3.50
N THR A 413 28.42 11.49 3.33
CA THR A 413 29.80 11.09 3.09
C THR A 413 30.37 10.51 4.40
N GLY A 414 30.56 9.19 4.46
CA GLY A 414 31.25 8.55 5.60
C GLY A 414 30.51 7.46 6.37
N GLY A 415 29.37 6.94 5.87
CA GLY A 415 28.61 5.88 6.53
C GLY A 415 28.47 4.63 5.65
N ARG A 416 29.38 3.70 5.75
CA ARG A 416 29.21 2.24 5.58
C ARG A 416 29.87 1.56 6.74
#